data_a8ad053f8bad00e055edc1e62089a7b7
#
_entry.id   a8ad053f8bad00e055edc1e62089a7b7
#
_cell.length_a   1.000
_cell.length_b   1.000
_cell.length_c   1.000
_cell.angle_alpha   90.00
_cell.angle_beta   90.00
_cell.angle_gamma   90.00
#
_symmetry.space_group_name_H-M   'P 1'
#
loop_
_entity.id
_entity.type
_entity.pdbx_description
1 polymer ?
#
loop_
_entity_poly.entity_id
_entity_poly.type
_entity_poly.pdbx_seq_one_letter_code
_entity_poly.pdbx_strand_id
1 'polypeptide(L)'
;MEKMRMESVDITTQNIERIGALFPNCITETKGEDVKVKKAINFDLLRQMLSGDVIEGDEAYEFTWVGKKTAIVEANKPIRKTLRPCKEDSVNWDTTENLYIEGDNLKVLKLLQESYLGKVKMIYIDPPYNTGSDFIYRDNYALSTDEYYDELGVFDDDGNKMFKNTDSNGRFHSDWCSMIYSRLLIARGLLSDDGIIFISIDNNEFATMKMICDNVFGENSFVTVLHVQMSTVQGQKVRAAKAGNIVKNGEFVFVYSKSGNKTIGLRPLLDPVKYDNHYNKYIVRLSDGSYKEENLVDVLADDSKIVNELKNLGLIPQAGCKIASTSLQDYYAYSPAVKEFINSHAENIIRVHDSIDIPADFTQQMIVDRIYEYTADKRSYYVCKNASGAVTQRISLGEKLTFTSIWVM
;
A
#
# COMPACT_ATOMS: atom_id res chain seq x y z
N MET A 1 -4.84 -42.18 -19.22
CA MET A 1 -4.87 -40.70 -19.31
C MET A 1 -6.07 -40.24 -18.51
N GLU A 2 -5.86 -39.66 -17.34
CA GLU A 2 -6.92 -38.94 -16.65
C GLU A 2 -7.32 -37.74 -17.49
N LYS A 3 -8.61 -37.61 -17.78
CA LYS A 3 -9.13 -36.43 -18.47
C LYS A 3 -8.92 -35.23 -17.54
N MET A 4 -8.16 -34.22 -17.99
CA MET A 4 -8.01 -32.94 -17.33
C MET A 4 -9.42 -32.36 -17.06
N ARG A 5 -9.77 -32.14 -15.79
CA ARG A 5 -11.04 -31.51 -15.43
C ARG A 5 -10.90 -30.02 -15.69
N MET A 6 -11.74 -29.49 -16.56
CA MET A 6 -11.86 -28.03 -16.82
C MET A 6 -12.74 -27.39 -15.74
N GLU A 7 -12.23 -27.36 -14.53
CA GLU A 7 -12.93 -26.82 -13.36
C GLU A 7 -11.93 -25.93 -12.57
N SER A 8 -12.37 -24.78 -12.08
CA SER A 8 -11.53 -23.95 -11.20
C SER A 8 -11.20 -24.69 -9.89
N VAL A 9 -10.15 -24.25 -9.21
CA VAL A 9 -9.65 -24.88 -7.98
C VAL A 9 -10.75 -24.96 -6.92
N ASP A 10 -10.94 -26.14 -6.34
CA ASP A 10 -11.83 -26.35 -5.17
C ASP A 10 -11.07 -25.97 -3.89
N ILE A 11 -11.28 -24.71 -3.45
CA ILE A 11 -10.66 -24.15 -2.24
C ILE A 11 -11.10 -24.93 -0.99
N THR A 12 -12.32 -25.44 -0.96
CA THR A 12 -12.83 -26.23 0.18
C THR A 12 -12.00 -27.48 0.39
N THR A 13 -11.75 -28.24 -0.68
CA THR A 13 -10.89 -29.45 -0.62
C THR A 13 -9.46 -29.07 -0.19
N GLN A 14 -8.88 -27.99 -0.72
CA GLN A 14 -7.55 -27.53 -0.29
C GLN A 14 -7.50 -27.15 1.19
N ASN A 15 -8.52 -26.48 1.70
CA ASN A 15 -8.59 -26.11 3.12
C ASN A 15 -8.69 -27.36 4.01
N ILE A 16 -9.48 -28.35 3.62
CA ILE A 16 -9.57 -29.65 4.32
C ILE A 16 -8.20 -30.34 4.35
N GLU A 17 -7.47 -30.33 3.23
CA GLU A 17 -6.13 -30.93 3.16
C GLU A 17 -5.12 -30.18 4.06
N ARG A 18 -5.16 -28.86 4.09
CA ARG A 18 -4.30 -28.02 4.96
C ARG A 18 -4.57 -28.26 6.43
N ILE A 19 -5.84 -28.29 6.84
CA ILE A 19 -6.24 -28.61 8.21
C ILE A 19 -5.83 -30.04 8.55
N GLY A 20 -6.02 -30.97 7.62
CA GLY A 20 -5.63 -32.37 7.79
C GLY A 20 -4.12 -32.58 7.91
N ALA A 21 -3.31 -31.73 7.27
CA ALA A 21 -1.85 -31.74 7.43
C ALA A 21 -1.41 -31.30 8.84
N LEU A 22 -2.13 -30.34 9.44
CA LEU A 22 -1.86 -29.84 10.80
C LEU A 22 -2.46 -30.76 11.88
N PHE A 23 -3.67 -31.29 11.63
CA PHE A 23 -4.45 -32.10 12.59
C PHE A 23 -4.97 -33.36 11.90
N PRO A 24 -4.12 -34.38 11.61
CA PRO A 24 -4.51 -35.57 10.86
C PRO A 24 -5.68 -36.36 11.48
N ASN A 25 -5.77 -36.34 12.81
CA ASN A 25 -6.82 -37.07 13.55
C ASN A 25 -8.20 -36.42 13.40
N CYS A 26 -8.31 -35.21 12.89
CA CYS A 26 -9.56 -34.52 12.65
C CYS A 26 -10.17 -34.86 11.26
N ILE A 27 -9.47 -35.59 10.40
CA ILE A 27 -9.99 -36.02 9.10
C ILE A 27 -10.94 -37.17 9.28
N THR A 28 -12.12 -37.04 8.70
CA THR A 28 -13.15 -38.08 8.63
C THR A 28 -13.66 -38.20 7.21
N GLU A 29 -14.51 -39.18 6.98
CA GLU A 29 -15.15 -39.40 5.70
C GLU A 29 -16.64 -39.07 5.78
N THR A 30 -17.16 -38.41 4.76
CA THR A 30 -18.59 -38.14 4.62
C THR A 30 -19.08 -38.52 3.23
N LYS A 31 -20.36 -38.84 3.11
CA LYS A 31 -21.00 -39.10 1.80
C LYS A 31 -21.39 -37.77 1.19
N GLY A 32 -20.83 -37.44 0.01
CA GLY A 32 -21.27 -36.31 -0.79
C GLY A 32 -22.63 -36.54 -1.46
N GLU A 33 -23.20 -35.50 -2.04
CA GLU A 33 -24.47 -35.59 -2.79
C GLU A 33 -24.44 -36.63 -3.93
N ASP A 34 -23.27 -36.89 -4.49
CA ASP A 34 -23.03 -37.88 -5.56
C ASP A 34 -22.73 -39.31 -5.05
N VAL A 35 -23.05 -39.64 -3.79
CA VAL A 35 -22.75 -40.93 -3.14
C VAL A 35 -21.25 -41.27 -3.05
N LYS A 36 -20.35 -40.37 -3.50
CA LYS A 36 -18.91 -40.55 -3.36
C LYS A 36 -18.44 -40.15 -1.96
N VAL A 37 -17.56 -40.94 -1.40
CA VAL A 37 -16.92 -40.65 -0.12
C VAL A 37 -15.97 -39.45 -0.32
N LYS A 38 -16.14 -38.40 0.48
CA LYS A 38 -15.29 -37.21 0.50
C LYS A 38 -14.66 -37.06 1.88
N LYS A 39 -13.44 -36.50 1.92
CA LYS A 39 -12.80 -36.12 3.17
C LYS A 39 -13.54 -34.93 3.78
N ALA A 40 -13.72 -34.95 5.08
CA ALA A 40 -14.33 -33.86 5.85
C ALA A 40 -13.55 -33.63 7.15
N ILE A 41 -13.82 -32.53 7.83
CA ILE A 41 -13.27 -32.23 9.13
C ILE A 41 -14.26 -32.62 10.22
N ASN A 42 -13.81 -33.40 11.19
CA ASN A 42 -14.55 -33.62 12.42
C ASN A 42 -14.24 -32.43 13.38
N PHE A 43 -15.18 -31.51 13.47
CA PHE A 43 -15.01 -30.32 14.30
C PHE A 43 -14.96 -30.60 15.80
N ASP A 44 -15.62 -31.69 16.27
CA ASP A 44 -15.58 -32.06 17.69
C ASP A 44 -14.18 -32.56 18.10
N LEU A 45 -13.53 -33.34 17.23
CA LEU A 45 -12.15 -33.74 17.46
C LEU A 45 -11.18 -32.56 17.34
N LEU A 46 -11.36 -31.68 16.35
CA LEU A 46 -10.57 -30.48 16.23
C LEU A 46 -10.70 -29.57 17.47
N ARG A 47 -11.94 -29.41 17.96
CA ARG A 47 -12.23 -28.68 19.19
C ARG A 47 -11.53 -29.30 20.41
N GLN A 48 -11.55 -30.63 20.57
CA GLN A 48 -10.84 -31.29 21.67
C GLN A 48 -9.32 -31.09 21.62
N MET A 49 -8.75 -31.04 20.42
CA MET A 49 -7.31 -30.79 20.25
C MET A 49 -6.90 -29.34 20.54
N LEU A 50 -7.85 -28.41 20.46
CA LEU A 50 -7.68 -26.97 20.74
C LEU A 50 -8.27 -26.57 22.10
N SER A 51 -8.57 -27.50 22.97
CA SER A 51 -9.48 -27.41 24.13
C SER A 51 -9.22 -26.32 25.15
N GLY A 52 -8.20 -25.59 25.18
CA GLY A 52 -8.01 -24.45 26.08
C GLY A 52 -8.37 -23.10 25.44
N ASP A 53 -8.44 -23.05 24.11
CA ASP A 53 -8.48 -21.81 23.34
C ASP A 53 -9.73 -21.71 22.45
N VAL A 54 -10.73 -22.59 22.69
CA VAL A 54 -12.00 -22.59 21.95
C VAL A 54 -13.02 -21.74 22.71
N ILE A 55 -13.54 -20.71 22.03
CA ILE A 55 -14.63 -19.90 22.56
C ILE A 55 -15.94 -20.70 22.45
N GLU A 56 -16.57 -20.94 23.61
CA GLU A 56 -17.90 -21.55 23.73
C GLU A 56 -18.90 -20.50 24.14
N GLY A 57 -19.97 -20.34 23.36
CA GLY A 57 -21.06 -19.42 23.65
C GLY A 57 -21.41 -18.50 22.49
N ASP A 58 -22.52 -17.76 22.65
CA ASP A 58 -23.07 -16.86 21.63
C ASP A 58 -22.37 -15.48 21.59
N GLU A 59 -21.57 -15.15 22.61
CA GLU A 59 -20.87 -13.86 22.74
C GLU A 59 -19.43 -13.97 22.24
N ALA A 60 -19.23 -13.65 20.96
CA ALA A 60 -17.91 -13.51 20.35
C ALA A 60 -17.87 -12.24 19.50
N TYR A 61 -16.71 -11.57 19.45
CA TYR A 61 -16.52 -10.48 18.50
C TYR A 61 -16.53 -11.02 17.07
N GLU A 62 -17.60 -10.82 16.37
CA GLU A 62 -17.76 -11.22 14.98
C GLU A 62 -18.43 -10.13 14.16
N PHE A 63 -17.78 -9.71 13.08
CA PHE A 63 -18.42 -8.90 12.05
C PHE A 63 -19.28 -9.80 11.17
N THR A 64 -20.59 -9.65 11.22
CA THR A 64 -21.54 -10.47 10.46
C THR A 64 -22.66 -9.63 9.83
N TRP A 65 -23.27 -10.15 8.77
CA TRP A 65 -24.41 -9.57 8.06
C TRP A 65 -25.24 -10.67 7.41
N VAL A 66 -26.45 -10.31 6.95
CA VAL A 66 -27.33 -11.25 6.26
C VAL A 66 -26.75 -11.63 4.90
N GLY A 67 -26.35 -12.89 4.71
CA GLY A 67 -25.75 -13.40 3.48
C GLY A 67 -24.24 -13.69 3.56
N LYS A 68 -23.54 -13.39 4.66
CA LYS A 68 -22.10 -13.68 4.81
C LYS A 68 -21.75 -15.13 4.51
N LYS A 69 -22.50 -16.09 5.09
CA LYS A 69 -22.26 -17.54 4.87
C LYS A 69 -22.43 -17.90 3.39
N THR A 70 -23.45 -17.35 2.74
CA THR A 70 -23.71 -17.60 1.31
C THR A 70 -22.61 -17.01 0.44
N ALA A 71 -22.09 -15.82 0.78
CA ALA A 71 -20.95 -15.21 0.08
C ALA A 71 -19.68 -16.08 0.15
N ILE A 72 -19.42 -16.71 1.30
CA ILE A 72 -18.30 -17.67 1.46
C ILE A 72 -18.50 -18.89 0.55
N VAL A 73 -19.69 -19.45 0.56
CA VAL A 73 -20.01 -20.62 -0.29
C VAL A 73 -19.85 -20.27 -1.76
N GLU A 74 -20.38 -19.12 -2.19
CA GLU A 74 -20.28 -18.68 -3.57
C GLU A 74 -18.82 -18.42 -3.98
N ALA A 75 -18.00 -17.78 -3.14
CA ALA A 75 -16.57 -17.60 -3.42
C ALA A 75 -15.85 -18.94 -3.65
N ASN A 76 -16.17 -19.97 -2.86
CA ASN A 76 -15.52 -21.28 -2.91
C ASN A 76 -16.08 -22.23 -3.98
N LYS A 77 -17.27 -21.94 -4.52
CA LYS A 77 -17.91 -22.80 -5.53
C LYS A 77 -17.11 -22.83 -6.83
N PRO A 78 -16.67 -23.99 -7.30
CA PRO A 78 -15.95 -24.11 -8.56
C PRO A 78 -16.84 -23.78 -9.76
N ILE A 79 -16.26 -23.30 -10.85
CA ILE A 79 -16.95 -23.00 -12.10
C ILE A 79 -16.35 -23.79 -13.26
N ARG A 80 -17.18 -24.03 -14.29
CA ARG A 80 -16.82 -24.76 -15.52
C ARG A 80 -16.83 -23.82 -16.72
N LYS A 81 -16.07 -22.72 -16.60
CA LYS A 81 -15.90 -21.73 -17.68
C LYS A 81 -14.43 -21.67 -18.10
N THR A 82 -14.16 -21.05 -19.22
CA THR A 82 -12.79 -20.79 -19.69
C THR A 82 -12.70 -19.41 -20.30
N LEU A 83 -11.51 -18.83 -20.32
CA LEU A 83 -11.21 -17.61 -21.05
C LEU A 83 -11.11 -17.95 -22.56
N ARG A 84 -11.65 -17.05 -23.39
CA ARG A 84 -11.55 -17.14 -24.86
C ARG A 84 -10.66 -16.01 -25.36
N PRO A 85 -9.60 -16.31 -26.12
CA PRO A 85 -8.78 -15.28 -26.72
C PRO A 85 -9.55 -14.55 -27.84
N CYS A 86 -9.50 -13.19 -27.82
CA CYS A 86 -10.06 -12.30 -28.83
C CYS A 86 -8.92 -11.64 -29.60
N LYS A 87 -8.25 -12.38 -30.48
CA LYS A 87 -7.08 -11.87 -31.21
C LYS A 87 -7.40 -10.72 -32.14
N GLU A 88 -8.59 -10.72 -32.71
CA GLU A 88 -9.04 -9.70 -33.69
C GLU A 88 -9.17 -8.32 -33.05
N ASP A 89 -9.54 -8.25 -31.77
CA ASP A 89 -9.70 -7.00 -31.02
C ASP A 89 -8.46 -6.65 -30.17
N SER A 90 -7.42 -7.48 -30.23
CA SER A 90 -6.21 -7.30 -29.41
C SER A 90 -5.14 -6.50 -30.14
N VAL A 91 -4.51 -5.58 -29.43
CA VAL A 91 -3.37 -4.80 -29.94
C VAL A 91 -2.07 -5.49 -29.54
N ASN A 92 -1.17 -5.68 -30.52
CA ASN A 92 0.15 -6.30 -30.32
C ASN A 92 0.09 -7.69 -29.64
N TRP A 93 -0.87 -8.53 -30.04
CA TRP A 93 -1.14 -9.84 -29.44
C TRP A 93 0.12 -10.69 -29.16
N ASP A 94 1.04 -10.74 -30.13
CA ASP A 94 2.22 -11.63 -30.04
C ASP A 94 3.35 -11.05 -29.17
N THR A 95 3.28 -9.76 -28.80
CA THR A 95 4.37 -9.08 -28.09
C THR A 95 3.96 -8.44 -26.77
N THR A 96 2.66 -8.30 -26.51
CA THR A 96 2.15 -7.71 -25.25
C THR A 96 2.21 -8.72 -24.12
N GLU A 97 2.58 -8.27 -22.93
CA GLU A 97 2.46 -9.02 -21.67
C GLU A 97 1.21 -8.60 -20.86
N ASN A 98 0.42 -7.65 -21.38
CA ASN A 98 -0.78 -7.15 -20.73
C ASN A 98 -1.99 -7.97 -21.16
N LEU A 99 -2.91 -8.20 -20.22
CA LEU A 99 -4.18 -8.88 -20.45
C LEU A 99 -5.33 -7.96 -20.10
N TYR A 100 -6.30 -7.84 -21.01
CA TYR A 100 -7.63 -7.29 -20.73
C TYR A 100 -8.62 -8.47 -20.73
N ILE A 101 -9.37 -8.61 -19.64
CA ILE A 101 -10.32 -9.74 -19.47
C ILE A 101 -11.70 -9.14 -19.24
N GLU A 102 -12.62 -9.42 -20.13
CA GLU A 102 -14.00 -8.99 -20.06
C GLU A 102 -14.91 -10.11 -19.55
N GLY A 103 -15.88 -9.75 -18.69
CA GLY A 103 -16.84 -10.67 -18.12
C GLY A 103 -17.12 -10.43 -16.63
N ASP A 104 -17.98 -11.24 -16.04
CA ASP A 104 -18.28 -11.21 -14.61
C ASP A 104 -17.00 -11.40 -13.77
N ASN A 105 -16.66 -10.37 -12.97
CA ASN A 105 -15.38 -10.32 -12.25
C ASN A 105 -15.22 -11.45 -11.20
N LEU A 106 -16.30 -11.93 -10.56
CA LEU A 106 -16.21 -13.06 -9.64
C LEU A 106 -15.81 -14.34 -10.38
N LYS A 107 -16.41 -14.59 -11.57
CA LYS A 107 -16.06 -15.73 -12.41
C LYS A 107 -14.65 -15.63 -12.95
N VAL A 108 -14.25 -14.42 -13.41
CA VAL A 108 -12.87 -14.16 -13.88
C VAL A 108 -11.86 -14.42 -12.77
N LEU A 109 -12.08 -13.91 -11.55
CA LEU A 109 -11.19 -14.14 -10.41
C LEU A 109 -11.01 -15.64 -10.11
N LYS A 110 -12.09 -16.43 -10.21
CA LYS A 110 -12.02 -17.90 -10.05
C LYS A 110 -11.17 -18.58 -11.13
N LEU A 111 -11.28 -18.13 -12.38
CA LEU A 111 -10.44 -18.66 -13.47
C LEU A 111 -8.97 -18.30 -13.32
N LEU A 112 -8.69 -17.09 -12.84
CA LEU A 112 -7.32 -16.66 -12.61
C LEU A 112 -6.59 -17.46 -11.53
N GLN A 113 -7.29 -18.12 -10.62
CA GLN A 113 -6.66 -18.95 -9.58
C GLN A 113 -5.80 -20.07 -10.16
N GLU A 114 -6.13 -20.66 -11.30
CA GLU A 114 -5.34 -21.73 -11.90
C GLU A 114 -3.90 -21.29 -12.27
N SER A 115 -3.76 -20.06 -12.75
CA SER A 115 -2.49 -19.55 -13.27
C SER A 115 -1.79 -18.55 -12.33
N TYR A 116 -2.56 -17.84 -11.50
CA TYR A 116 -2.08 -16.69 -10.73
C TYR A 116 -2.21 -16.84 -9.22
N LEU A 117 -2.57 -18.01 -8.70
CA LEU A 117 -2.64 -18.25 -7.25
C LEU A 117 -1.29 -17.93 -6.59
N GLY A 118 -1.28 -16.99 -5.65
CA GLY A 118 -0.08 -16.57 -4.93
C GLY A 118 0.98 -15.83 -5.77
N LYS A 119 0.62 -15.32 -6.96
CA LYS A 119 1.60 -14.69 -7.88
C LYS A 119 1.37 -13.20 -8.12
N VAL A 120 0.19 -12.67 -7.80
CA VAL A 120 -0.14 -11.27 -8.07
C VAL A 120 0.54 -10.36 -7.05
N LYS A 121 1.38 -9.46 -7.52
CA LYS A 121 2.12 -8.53 -6.66
C LYS A 121 1.27 -7.38 -6.13
N MET A 122 0.37 -6.86 -6.95
CA MET A 122 -0.48 -5.74 -6.61
C MET A 122 -1.88 -5.91 -7.19
N ILE A 123 -2.88 -5.60 -6.39
CA ILE A 123 -4.28 -5.49 -6.84
C ILE A 123 -4.75 -4.08 -6.53
N TYR A 124 -5.40 -3.44 -7.49
CA TYR A 124 -6.13 -2.19 -7.28
C TYR A 124 -7.58 -2.40 -7.69
N ILE A 125 -8.52 -2.05 -6.81
CA ILE A 125 -9.96 -2.12 -7.10
C ILE A 125 -10.63 -0.79 -6.77
N ASP A 126 -11.61 -0.46 -7.60
CA ASP A 126 -12.52 0.67 -7.45
C ASP A 126 -13.95 0.12 -7.46
N PRO A 127 -14.47 -0.34 -6.32
CA PRO A 127 -15.79 -0.98 -6.25
C PRO A 127 -16.89 0.07 -6.26
N PRO A 128 -18.17 -0.31 -6.48
CA PRO A 128 -19.30 0.56 -6.24
C PRO A 128 -19.28 1.08 -4.79
N TYR A 129 -19.47 2.40 -4.60
CA TYR A 129 -19.37 3.05 -3.28
C TYR A 129 -20.64 2.96 -2.44
N ASN A 130 -21.67 2.31 -2.98
CA ASN A 130 -22.99 2.13 -2.34
C ASN A 130 -23.70 3.45 -2.02
N THR A 131 -23.70 4.37 -2.97
CA THR A 131 -24.27 5.71 -2.83
C THR A 131 -25.79 5.77 -2.95
N GLY A 132 -26.47 4.62 -3.07
CA GLY A 132 -27.90 4.49 -3.32
C GLY A 132 -28.31 4.62 -4.80
N SER A 133 -27.32 4.89 -5.68
CA SER A 133 -27.52 4.92 -7.14
C SER A 133 -26.65 3.91 -7.88
N ASP A 134 -25.81 3.20 -7.17
CA ASP A 134 -24.88 2.24 -7.74
C ASP A 134 -25.57 0.92 -8.11
N PHE A 135 -25.07 0.29 -9.17
CA PHE A 135 -25.45 -1.06 -9.54
C PHE A 135 -24.53 -2.06 -8.87
N ILE A 136 -25.12 -3.10 -8.28
CA ILE A 136 -24.39 -4.22 -7.71
C ILE A 136 -24.83 -5.52 -8.37
N TYR A 137 -23.92 -6.51 -8.34
CA TYR A 137 -24.21 -7.84 -8.89
C TYR A 137 -24.90 -8.70 -7.84
N ARG A 138 -25.92 -9.46 -8.26
CA ARG A 138 -26.46 -10.56 -7.46
C ARG A 138 -25.71 -11.85 -7.77
N ASP A 139 -24.84 -12.23 -6.87
CA ASP A 139 -24.15 -13.51 -6.92
C ASP A 139 -25.10 -14.59 -6.37
N ASN A 140 -26.11 -14.99 -7.16
CA ASN A 140 -27.04 -16.12 -6.87
C ASN A 140 -27.45 -16.34 -5.40
N TYR A 141 -27.66 -15.27 -4.64
CA TYR A 141 -28.21 -15.39 -3.29
C TYR A 141 -29.69 -15.75 -3.42
N ALA A 142 -30.02 -17.01 -3.11
CA ALA A 142 -31.36 -17.55 -3.20
C ALA A 142 -32.36 -16.71 -2.39
N LEU A 143 -33.12 -15.88 -3.09
CA LEU A 143 -34.38 -15.33 -2.62
C LEU A 143 -35.45 -15.69 -3.63
N SER A 144 -36.67 -15.98 -3.12
CA SER A 144 -37.84 -16.24 -3.94
C SER A 144 -38.04 -15.15 -4.97
N THR A 145 -38.12 -15.60 -6.19
CA THR A 145 -37.94 -14.85 -7.43
C THR A 145 -39.07 -13.92 -7.83
N ASP A 146 -40.20 -13.89 -7.14
CA ASP A 146 -41.43 -13.35 -7.70
C ASP A 146 -41.76 -11.89 -7.31
N GLU A 147 -41.13 -11.32 -6.27
CA GLU A 147 -41.48 -9.95 -5.81
C GLU A 147 -40.52 -8.85 -6.29
N TYR A 148 -39.44 -9.19 -7.00
CA TYR A 148 -38.38 -8.22 -7.35
C TYR A 148 -38.15 -8.02 -8.84
N TYR A 149 -39.01 -8.60 -9.69
CA TYR A 149 -38.76 -8.64 -11.14
C TYR A 149 -39.16 -7.41 -11.92
N ASP A 150 -39.85 -6.44 -11.36
CA ASP A 150 -40.45 -5.34 -12.11
C ASP A 150 -39.68 -4.00 -12.12
N GLU A 151 -38.61 -3.82 -11.34
CA GLU A 151 -37.87 -2.58 -11.37
C GLU A 151 -36.48 -2.69 -12.02
N LEU A 152 -36.40 -2.17 -13.25
CA LEU A 152 -35.21 -1.74 -13.99
C LEU A 152 -34.14 -2.82 -14.24
N GLY A 153 -34.37 -3.59 -15.29
CA GLY A 153 -33.41 -4.57 -15.82
C GLY A 153 -32.27 -3.93 -16.62
N VAL A 154 -31.15 -3.66 -15.99
CA VAL A 154 -29.87 -3.56 -16.68
C VAL A 154 -29.23 -4.94 -16.58
N PHE A 155 -28.85 -5.51 -17.73
CA PHE A 155 -28.16 -6.78 -17.81
C PHE A 155 -26.68 -6.52 -18.10
N ASP A 156 -25.79 -7.36 -17.54
CA ASP A 156 -24.42 -7.40 -18.01
C ASP A 156 -24.32 -8.12 -19.36
N ASP A 157 -23.15 -8.10 -19.97
CA ASP A 157 -22.91 -8.73 -21.28
C ASP A 157 -23.07 -10.25 -21.28
N ASP A 158 -23.08 -10.89 -20.11
CA ASP A 158 -23.35 -12.31 -19.88
C ASP A 158 -24.86 -12.59 -19.69
N GLY A 159 -25.71 -11.56 -19.70
CA GLY A 159 -27.16 -11.66 -19.48
C GLY A 159 -27.55 -11.81 -18.01
N ASN A 160 -26.64 -11.55 -17.06
CA ASN A 160 -26.98 -11.52 -15.64
C ASN A 160 -27.60 -10.18 -15.28
N LYS A 161 -28.69 -10.20 -14.52
CA LYS A 161 -29.38 -8.99 -14.12
C LYS A 161 -28.62 -8.26 -13.01
N MET A 162 -28.20 -7.03 -13.27
CA MET A 162 -27.74 -6.10 -12.25
C MET A 162 -28.96 -5.39 -11.63
N PHE A 163 -28.88 -5.06 -10.35
CA PHE A 163 -29.94 -4.28 -9.72
C PHE A 163 -29.37 -3.04 -9.04
N LYS A 164 -30.15 -1.99 -9.01
CA LYS A 164 -29.81 -0.76 -8.32
C LYS A 164 -29.99 -0.98 -6.81
N ASN A 165 -28.92 -0.79 -6.05
CA ASN A 165 -28.97 -0.89 -4.60
C ASN A 165 -29.41 0.48 -4.05
N THR A 166 -30.67 0.59 -3.65
CA THR A 166 -31.26 1.83 -3.15
C THR A 166 -31.42 1.77 -1.62
N ASP A 167 -31.45 2.92 -0.96
CA ASP A 167 -31.66 3.03 0.49
C ASP A 167 -32.97 2.40 0.97
N SER A 168 -33.95 2.23 0.07
CA SER A 168 -35.20 1.52 0.34
C SER A 168 -35.03 0.01 0.42
N ASN A 169 -33.90 -0.54 -0.04
CA ASN A 169 -33.60 -1.95 0.12
C ASN A 169 -33.29 -2.26 1.58
N GLY A 170 -34.10 -3.05 2.26
CA GLY A 170 -33.86 -3.48 3.64
C GLY A 170 -32.55 -4.27 3.86
N ARG A 171 -31.83 -4.62 2.77
CA ARG A 171 -30.55 -5.32 2.77
C ARG A 171 -29.43 -4.51 2.14
N PHE A 172 -29.60 -3.20 2.04
CA PHE A 172 -28.72 -2.26 1.36
C PHE A 172 -27.22 -2.50 1.61
N HIS A 173 -26.79 -2.48 2.86
CA HIS A 173 -25.41 -2.77 3.24
C HIS A 173 -25.05 -4.25 3.11
N SER A 174 -25.97 -5.15 3.43
CA SER A 174 -25.74 -6.60 3.42
C SER A 174 -25.46 -7.17 2.01
N ASP A 175 -26.21 -6.69 1.02
CA ASP A 175 -26.02 -7.13 -0.36
C ASP A 175 -24.70 -6.61 -0.92
N TRP A 176 -24.36 -5.36 -0.62
CA TRP A 176 -23.05 -4.79 -0.97
C TRP A 176 -21.89 -5.53 -0.28
N CYS A 177 -22.00 -5.79 1.03
CA CYS A 177 -21.01 -6.57 1.78
C CYS A 177 -20.78 -7.94 1.14
N SER A 178 -21.85 -8.64 0.78
CA SER A 178 -21.77 -9.98 0.20
C SER A 178 -21.07 -9.99 -1.15
N MET A 179 -21.36 -9.00 -1.99
CA MET A 179 -20.72 -8.79 -3.29
C MET A 179 -19.21 -8.54 -3.14
N ILE A 180 -18.82 -7.61 -2.26
CA ILE A 180 -17.40 -7.26 -2.05
C ILE A 180 -16.66 -8.42 -1.39
N TYR A 181 -17.24 -9.03 -0.36
CA TYR A 181 -16.58 -10.06 0.45
C TYR A 181 -16.18 -11.28 -0.38
N SER A 182 -17.06 -11.78 -1.24
CA SER A 182 -16.79 -12.92 -2.10
C SER A 182 -15.59 -12.69 -3.04
N ARG A 183 -15.45 -11.47 -3.56
CA ARG A 183 -14.35 -11.07 -4.44
C ARG A 183 -13.04 -10.90 -3.68
N LEU A 184 -13.07 -10.28 -2.51
CA LEU A 184 -11.87 -10.08 -1.69
C LEU A 184 -11.30 -11.40 -1.16
N LEU A 185 -12.14 -12.40 -0.84
CA LEU A 185 -11.68 -13.74 -0.45
C LEU A 185 -10.81 -14.38 -1.53
N ILE A 186 -11.24 -14.28 -2.80
CA ILE A 186 -10.48 -14.85 -3.92
C ILE A 186 -9.24 -13.97 -4.21
N ALA A 187 -9.39 -12.65 -4.21
CA ALA A 187 -8.31 -11.70 -4.45
C ALA A 187 -7.14 -11.92 -3.48
N ARG A 188 -7.43 -12.16 -2.18
CA ARG A 188 -6.40 -12.52 -1.19
C ARG A 188 -5.62 -13.76 -1.59
N GLY A 189 -6.29 -14.78 -2.13
CA GLY A 189 -5.64 -16.01 -2.62
C GLY A 189 -4.70 -15.77 -3.80
N LEU A 190 -5.03 -14.81 -4.68
CA LEU A 190 -4.20 -14.47 -5.84
C LEU A 190 -2.92 -13.71 -5.46
N LEU A 191 -2.96 -12.89 -4.40
CA LEU A 191 -1.79 -12.12 -3.96
C LEU A 191 -0.61 -13.02 -3.58
N SER A 192 0.59 -12.61 -3.96
CA SER A 192 1.85 -13.17 -3.44
C SER A 192 2.01 -12.82 -1.95
N ASP A 193 2.90 -13.52 -1.24
CA ASP A 193 3.07 -13.32 0.20
C ASP A 193 3.54 -11.89 0.55
N ASP A 194 4.28 -11.25 -0.36
CA ASP A 194 4.66 -9.84 -0.29
C ASP A 194 3.74 -8.93 -1.13
N GLY A 195 2.56 -9.42 -1.46
CA GLY A 195 1.56 -8.72 -2.26
C GLY A 195 0.75 -7.69 -1.47
N ILE A 196 0.22 -6.71 -2.18
CA ILE A 196 -0.51 -5.57 -1.63
C ILE A 196 -1.81 -5.34 -2.40
N ILE A 197 -2.86 -4.90 -1.69
CA ILE A 197 -4.11 -4.48 -2.30
C ILE A 197 -4.44 -3.04 -1.93
N PHE A 198 -4.93 -2.29 -2.91
CA PHE A 198 -5.47 -0.94 -2.79
C PHE A 198 -6.95 -0.97 -3.13
N ILE A 199 -7.78 -0.33 -2.31
CA ILE A 199 -9.24 -0.35 -2.43
C ILE A 199 -9.75 1.07 -2.27
N SER A 200 -10.27 1.65 -3.36
CA SER A 200 -10.93 2.96 -3.33
C SER A 200 -12.29 2.87 -2.68
N ILE A 201 -12.66 3.86 -1.90
CA ILE A 201 -13.98 3.97 -1.28
C ILE A 201 -14.23 5.41 -0.83
N ASP A 202 -15.49 5.79 -0.72
CA ASP A 202 -15.89 7.05 -0.10
C ASP A 202 -16.40 6.87 1.35
N ASN A 203 -17.05 7.89 1.90
CA ASN A 203 -17.52 7.88 3.28
C ASN A 203 -18.68 6.89 3.53
N ASN A 204 -19.44 6.48 2.48
CA ASN A 204 -20.68 5.72 2.66
C ASN A 204 -20.40 4.34 3.30
N GLU A 205 -19.38 3.63 2.78
CA GLU A 205 -19.05 2.28 3.27
C GLU A 205 -17.62 2.21 3.85
N PHE A 206 -17.05 3.33 4.26
CA PHE A 206 -15.70 3.38 4.84
C PHE A 206 -15.51 2.42 6.01
N ALA A 207 -16.41 2.50 7.01
CA ALA A 207 -16.32 1.65 8.20
C ALA A 207 -16.58 0.18 7.87
N THR A 208 -17.56 -0.09 7.01
CA THR A 208 -17.91 -1.44 6.55
C THR A 208 -16.77 -2.07 5.76
N MET A 209 -16.14 -1.31 4.85
CA MET A 209 -14.97 -1.78 4.09
C MET A 209 -13.81 -2.13 5.02
N LYS A 210 -13.53 -1.31 6.04
CA LYS A 210 -12.49 -1.62 7.03
C LYS A 210 -12.75 -2.96 7.72
N MET A 211 -13.98 -3.18 8.21
CA MET A 211 -14.35 -4.42 8.88
C MET A 211 -14.30 -5.63 7.95
N ILE A 212 -14.73 -5.49 6.69
CA ILE A 212 -14.61 -6.55 5.67
C ILE A 212 -13.14 -6.90 5.43
N CYS A 213 -12.28 -5.90 5.22
CA CYS A 213 -10.87 -6.12 4.95
C CYS A 213 -10.15 -6.74 6.15
N ASP A 214 -10.44 -6.31 7.37
CA ASP A 214 -9.90 -6.93 8.59
C ASP A 214 -10.32 -8.41 8.69
N ASN A 215 -11.56 -8.72 8.34
CA ASN A 215 -12.05 -10.10 8.34
C ASN A 215 -11.40 -10.97 7.25
N VAL A 216 -11.13 -10.40 6.07
CA VAL A 216 -10.51 -11.12 4.95
C VAL A 216 -9.00 -11.24 5.09
N PHE A 217 -8.31 -10.13 5.35
CA PHE A 217 -6.84 -10.06 5.35
C PHE A 217 -6.23 -10.24 6.74
N GLY A 218 -6.98 -9.94 7.79
CA GLY A 218 -6.54 -9.84 9.17
C GLY A 218 -6.18 -8.39 9.55
N GLU A 219 -6.45 -7.97 10.78
CA GLU A 219 -6.15 -6.62 11.29
C GLU A 219 -4.66 -6.26 11.18
N ASN A 220 -3.77 -7.22 11.43
CA ASN A 220 -2.32 -7.04 11.32
C ASN A 220 -1.84 -6.75 9.89
N SER A 221 -2.65 -7.07 8.90
CA SER A 221 -2.39 -6.83 7.48
C SER A 221 -2.72 -5.40 7.04
N PHE A 222 -3.39 -4.63 7.88
CA PHE A 222 -3.69 -3.23 7.61
C PHE A 222 -2.40 -2.40 7.59
N VAL A 223 -2.14 -1.73 6.45
CA VAL A 223 -0.98 -0.86 6.28
C VAL A 223 -1.34 0.58 6.59
N THR A 224 -2.30 1.14 5.86
CA THR A 224 -2.76 2.53 6.03
C THR A 224 -4.06 2.79 5.25
N VAL A 225 -4.61 4.00 5.46
CA VAL A 225 -5.60 4.61 4.56
C VAL A 225 -4.99 5.86 3.94
N LEU A 226 -4.99 5.94 2.62
CA LEU A 226 -4.61 7.13 1.89
C LEU A 226 -5.83 8.05 1.78
N HIS A 227 -5.64 9.33 2.04
CA HIS A 227 -6.66 10.36 1.86
C HIS A 227 -6.42 11.03 0.52
N VAL A 228 -7.38 10.88 -0.41
CA VAL A 228 -7.28 11.40 -1.78
C VAL A 228 -8.08 12.69 -1.87
N GLN A 229 -7.41 13.80 -2.18
CA GLN A 229 -8.08 15.06 -2.46
C GLN A 229 -8.65 15.05 -3.87
N MET A 230 -9.98 14.93 -4.00
CA MET A 230 -10.66 14.82 -5.29
C MET A 230 -10.82 16.14 -6.03
N SER A 231 -10.89 17.24 -5.31
CA SER A 231 -11.02 18.56 -5.95
C SER A 231 -10.61 19.69 -5.00
N THR A 232 -10.21 20.81 -5.57
CA THR A 232 -10.09 22.07 -4.82
C THR A 232 -11.50 22.65 -4.56
N VAL A 233 -11.65 23.37 -3.44
CA VAL A 233 -12.92 24.02 -3.11
C VAL A 233 -13.18 25.16 -4.08
N GLN A 234 -14.00 24.92 -5.11
CA GLN A 234 -14.37 25.88 -6.16
C GLN A 234 -15.88 25.83 -6.47
N GLY A 235 -16.41 26.86 -7.10
CA GLY A 235 -17.80 26.89 -7.60
C GLY A 235 -18.86 26.68 -6.52
N GLN A 236 -19.71 25.68 -6.68
CA GLN A 236 -20.82 25.38 -5.73
C GLN A 236 -20.31 24.97 -4.34
N LYS A 237 -19.15 24.32 -4.24
CA LYS A 237 -18.54 23.94 -2.97
C LYS A 237 -18.18 25.19 -2.14
N VAL A 238 -17.72 26.27 -2.78
CA VAL A 238 -17.45 27.55 -2.10
C VAL A 238 -18.75 28.15 -1.56
N ARG A 239 -19.86 28.09 -2.33
CA ARG A 239 -21.16 28.57 -1.85
C ARG A 239 -21.66 27.78 -0.65
N ALA A 240 -21.53 26.45 -0.67
CA ALA A 240 -21.88 25.59 0.44
C ALA A 240 -21.06 25.91 1.69
N ALA A 241 -19.74 26.08 1.55
CA ALA A 241 -18.85 26.47 2.66
C ALA A 241 -19.21 27.85 3.23
N LYS A 242 -19.52 28.84 2.35
CA LYS A 242 -19.97 30.16 2.77
C LYS A 242 -21.31 30.14 3.48
N ALA A 243 -22.16 29.17 3.17
CA ALA A 243 -23.44 28.93 3.86
C ALA A 243 -23.26 28.18 5.22
N GLY A 244 -22.03 27.93 5.66
CA GLY A 244 -21.73 27.25 6.92
C GLY A 244 -21.74 25.71 6.84
N ASN A 245 -21.81 25.13 5.65
CA ASN A 245 -21.78 23.69 5.49
C ASN A 245 -20.34 23.15 5.46
N ILE A 246 -20.13 21.97 6.05
CA ILE A 246 -18.90 21.22 5.90
C ILE A 246 -18.88 20.56 4.51
N VAL A 247 -17.87 20.86 3.71
CA VAL A 247 -17.76 20.38 2.34
C VAL A 247 -16.87 19.16 2.28
N LYS A 248 -17.41 18.03 1.79
CA LYS A 248 -16.63 16.82 1.47
C LYS A 248 -15.71 17.11 0.29
N ASN A 249 -14.41 16.86 0.45
CA ASN A 249 -13.40 17.12 -0.58
C ASN A 249 -12.45 15.98 -0.85
N GLY A 250 -12.68 14.80 -0.28
CA GLY A 250 -11.78 13.66 -0.42
C GLY A 250 -12.50 12.34 -0.43
N GLU A 251 -11.76 11.35 -0.85
CA GLU A 251 -12.06 9.92 -0.83
C GLU A 251 -10.92 9.18 -0.18
N PHE A 252 -11.02 7.87 -0.05
CA PHE A 252 -10.08 7.05 0.68
C PHE A 252 -9.60 5.88 -0.18
N VAL A 253 -8.34 5.47 0.03
CA VAL A 253 -7.83 4.21 -0.51
C VAL A 253 -7.30 3.39 0.65
N PHE A 254 -7.95 2.28 0.95
CA PHE A 254 -7.47 1.31 1.91
C PHE A 254 -6.28 0.54 1.35
N VAL A 255 -5.26 0.32 2.18
CA VAL A 255 -4.06 -0.41 1.81
C VAL A 255 -3.85 -1.57 2.77
N TYR A 256 -3.86 -2.79 2.25
CA TYR A 256 -3.61 -4.02 2.99
C TYR A 256 -2.50 -4.84 2.36
N SER A 257 -1.64 -5.44 3.18
CA SER A 257 -0.67 -6.45 2.75
C SER A 257 -1.24 -7.85 2.95
N LYS A 258 -0.77 -8.85 2.19
CA LYS A 258 -1.23 -10.24 2.38
C LYS A 258 -0.72 -10.88 3.67
N SER A 259 0.54 -10.64 4.02
CA SER A 259 1.24 -11.37 5.10
C SER A 259 1.32 -10.62 6.42
N GLY A 260 0.66 -9.47 6.57
CA GLY A 260 0.80 -8.61 7.75
C GLY A 260 2.13 -7.86 7.81
N ASN A 261 3.00 -7.99 6.82
CA ASN A 261 4.25 -7.26 6.75
C ASN A 261 3.98 -5.83 6.27
N LYS A 262 4.33 -4.84 7.09
CA LYS A 262 4.20 -3.42 6.75
C LYS A 262 5.29 -2.93 5.79
N THR A 263 6.36 -3.69 5.63
CA THR A 263 7.44 -3.38 4.68
C THR A 263 7.14 -4.02 3.34
N ILE A 264 6.50 -3.28 2.45
CA ILE A 264 5.93 -3.79 1.20
C ILE A 264 6.92 -3.74 0.02
N GLY A 265 8.14 -3.27 0.24
CA GLY A 265 9.18 -3.17 -0.82
C GLY A 265 8.80 -2.29 -2.01
N LEU A 266 7.89 -1.35 -1.83
CA LEU A 266 7.58 -0.35 -2.86
C LEU A 266 8.76 0.58 -3.07
N ARG A 267 8.98 0.99 -4.32
CA ARG A 267 9.96 2.04 -4.60
C ARG A 267 9.53 3.32 -3.89
N PRO A 268 10.42 3.96 -3.13
CA PRO A 268 10.08 5.22 -2.48
C PRO A 268 9.74 6.27 -3.55
N LEU A 269 8.60 6.93 -3.38
CA LEU A 269 8.27 8.13 -4.15
C LEU A 269 8.99 9.30 -3.48
N LEU A 270 10.00 9.81 -4.15
CA LEU A 270 10.79 10.93 -3.67
C LEU A 270 10.30 12.18 -4.40
N ASP A 271 9.68 13.11 -3.66
CA ASP A 271 9.51 14.46 -4.15
C ASP A 271 10.85 15.19 -4.08
N PRO A 272 11.20 16.03 -5.08
CA PRO A 272 12.36 16.89 -4.99
C PRO A 272 12.16 17.85 -3.83
N VAL A 273 12.87 17.59 -2.74
CA VAL A 273 12.80 18.43 -1.55
C VAL A 273 13.45 19.78 -1.86
N LYS A 274 12.79 20.86 -1.42
CA LYS A 274 13.45 22.18 -1.38
C LYS A 274 14.71 22.07 -0.55
N TYR A 275 15.80 22.66 -1.02
CA TYR A 275 17.05 22.67 -0.27
C TYR A 275 16.84 23.31 1.10
N ASP A 276 17.38 22.68 2.13
CA ASP A 276 17.29 23.17 3.50
C ASP A 276 18.59 23.90 3.85
N ASN A 277 18.53 25.23 4.03
CA ASN A 277 19.68 26.09 4.33
C ASN A 277 20.45 25.71 5.60
N HIS A 278 19.91 24.85 6.47
CA HIS A 278 20.67 24.32 7.61
C HIS A 278 21.81 23.38 7.19
N TYR A 279 21.74 22.79 5.98
CA TYR A 279 22.81 22.02 5.38
C TYR A 279 23.82 22.98 4.74
N ASN A 280 24.61 23.67 5.54
CA ASN A 280 25.51 24.74 5.12
C ASN A 280 26.99 24.46 5.40
N LYS A 281 27.31 23.25 5.83
CA LYS A 281 28.66 22.79 6.10
C LYS A 281 29.07 21.68 5.14
N TYR A 282 30.35 21.62 4.85
CA TYR A 282 30.99 20.64 3.99
C TYR A 282 32.12 19.95 4.76
N ILE A 283 32.24 18.63 4.65
CA ILE A 283 33.30 17.86 5.32
C ILE A 283 34.37 17.43 4.32
N VAL A 284 35.62 17.67 4.70
CA VAL A 284 36.80 17.25 3.96
C VAL A 284 37.55 16.22 4.77
N ARG A 285 37.79 15.04 4.20
CA ARG A 285 38.54 13.95 4.85
C ARG A 285 39.99 14.31 4.99
N LEU A 286 40.56 14.11 6.17
CA LEU A 286 41.97 14.33 6.48
C LEU A 286 42.77 13.01 6.38
N SER A 287 44.10 13.15 6.35
CA SER A 287 45.02 12.01 6.25
C SER A 287 44.99 11.05 7.44
N ASP A 288 44.52 11.54 8.61
CA ASP A 288 44.35 10.74 9.84
C ASP A 288 43.00 10.03 9.93
N GLY A 289 42.19 10.12 8.88
CA GLY A 289 40.87 9.47 8.80
C GLY A 289 39.73 10.29 9.43
N SER A 290 40.04 11.40 10.14
CA SER A 290 39.01 12.36 10.62
C SER A 290 38.59 13.30 9.49
N TYR A 291 37.62 14.19 9.78
CA TYR A 291 37.14 15.19 8.82
C TYR A 291 37.27 16.59 9.41
N LYS A 292 37.54 17.54 8.54
CA LYS A 292 37.47 18.97 8.81
C LYS A 292 36.17 19.55 8.28
N GLU A 293 35.53 20.43 9.04
CA GLU A 293 34.34 21.19 8.64
C GLU A 293 34.72 22.49 7.97
N GLU A 294 34.10 22.76 6.81
CA GLU A 294 34.23 24.03 6.07
C GLU A 294 32.84 24.58 5.77
N ASN A 295 32.70 25.87 5.48
CA ASN A 295 31.40 26.38 5.06
C ASN A 295 31.12 25.97 3.62
N LEU A 296 29.96 25.45 3.32
CA LEU A 296 29.59 25.06 1.97
C LEU A 296 29.69 26.23 0.96
N VAL A 297 29.35 27.45 1.41
CA VAL A 297 29.43 28.65 0.54
C VAL A 297 30.86 29.02 0.12
N ASP A 298 31.84 28.71 0.96
CA ASP A 298 33.26 28.97 0.64
C ASP A 298 33.71 27.93 -0.40
N VAL A 299 33.32 26.67 -0.25
CA VAL A 299 33.58 25.60 -1.21
C VAL A 299 32.94 25.87 -2.58
N LEU A 300 31.71 26.39 -2.60
CA LEU A 300 31.02 26.78 -3.84
C LEU A 300 31.70 28.01 -4.50
N ALA A 301 32.24 28.93 -3.69
CA ALA A 301 32.93 30.10 -4.18
C ALA A 301 34.30 29.79 -4.82
N ASP A 302 34.90 28.67 -4.48
CA ASP A 302 36.16 28.20 -5.08
C ASP A 302 35.94 27.57 -6.46
N ASP A 303 34.70 27.19 -6.80
CA ASP A 303 34.39 26.68 -8.12
C ASP A 303 34.03 27.79 -9.13
N SER A 304 34.96 28.06 -10.04
CA SER A 304 34.78 29.11 -11.04
C SER A 304 33.57 28.88 -11.98
N LYS A 305 33.19 27.64 -12.27
CA LYS A 305 32.00 27.31 -13.07
C LYS A 305 30.73 27.74 -12.36
N ILE A 306 30.64 27.44 -11.06
CA ILE A 306 29.50 27.83 -10.22
C ILE A 306 29.41 29.35 -10.09
N VAL A 307 30.52 30.00 -9.75
CA VAL A 307 30.55 31.47 -9.60
C VAL A 307 30.14 32.18 -10.89
N ASN A 308 30.65 31.77 -12.04
CA ASN A 308 30.28 32.36 -13.32
C ASN A 308 28.81 32.16 -13.67
N GLU A 309 28.24 30.98 -13.40
CA GLU A 309 26.82 30.70 -13.62
C GLU A 309 25.93 31.55 -12.69
N LEU A 310 26.26 31.64 -11.41
CA LEU A 310 25.51 32.46 -10.45
C LEU A 310 25.55 33.98 -10.83
N LYS A 311 26.66 34.48 -11.35
CA LYS A 311 26.77 35.83 -11.90
C LYS A 311 25.90 36.03 -13.13
N ASN A 312 25.93 35.10 -14.07
CA ASN A 312 25.12 35.16 -15.28
C ASN A 312 23.61 35.12 -15.00
N LEU A 313 23.21 34.37 -13.97
CA LEU A 313 21.84 34.32 -13.50
C LEU A 313 21.40 35.52 -12.64
N GLY A 314 22.33 36.42 -12.33
CA GLY A 314 22.07 37.58 -11.47
C GLY A 314 21.83 37.23 -9.98
N LEU A 315 22.20 36.01 -9.56
CA LEU A 315 22.01 35.54 -8.20
C LEU A 315 23.10 36.03 -7.23
N ILE A 316 24.25 36.41 -7.75
CA ILE A 316 25.32 37.08 -7.01
C ILE A 316 25.83 38.30 -7.79
N PRO A 317 26.43 39.31 -7.12
CA PRO A 317 26.98 40.50 -7.78
C PRO A 317 28.07 40.18 -8.78
N GLN A 318 28.17 40.98 -9.85
CA GLN A 318 29.21 40.83 -10.86
C GLN A 318 30.61 41.07 -10.29
N ALA A 319 30.74 41.99 -9.32
CA ALA A 319 31.98 42.26 -8.62
C ALA A 319 32.09 41.39 -7.36
N GLY A 320 33.17 40.56 -7.30
CA GLY A 320 33.40 39.61 -6.19
C GLY A 320 32.85 38.22 -6.41
N CYS A 321 33.01 37.36 -5.41
CA CYS A 321 32.51 35.96 -5.40
C CYS A 321 31.82 35.56 -4.09
N LYS A 322 31.24 36.57 -3.38
CA LYS A 322 30.60 36.26 -2.11
C LYS A 322 29.27 35.56 -2.32
N ILE A 323 29.17 34.30 -1.88
CA ILE A 323 27.97 33.48 -1.85
C ILE A 323 27.37 33.56 -0.45
N ALA A 324 26.07 33.82 -0.36
CA ALA A 324 25.39 33.95 0.93
C ALA A 324 24.76 32.61 1.35
N SER A 325 25.02 32.15 2.57
CA SER A 325 24.47 30.90 3.10
C SER A 325 22.95 30.91 3.23
N THR A 326 22.36 32.08 3.44
CA THR A 326 20.90 32.28 3.52
C THR A 326 20.18 32.06 2.19
N SER A 327 20.91 32.15 1.07
CA SER A 327 20.37 32.02 -0.28
C SER A 327 20.69 30.64 -0.94
N LEU A 328 21.23 29.68 -0.19
CA LEU A 328 21.56 28.36 -0.73
C LEU A 328 20.34 27.66 -1.37
N GLN A 329 19.15 27.85 -0.81
CA GLN A 329 17.91 27.31 -1.38
C GLN A 329 17.63 27.90 -2.78
N ASP A 330 17.85 29.21 -2.96
CA ASP A 330 17.63 29.87 -4.26
C ASP A 330 18.70 29.46 -5.27
N TYR A 331 19.95 29.37 -4.84
CA TYR A 331 21.04 28.88 -5.70
C TYR A 331 20.79 27.44 -6.17
N TYR A 332 20.35 26.57 -5.27
CA TYR A 332 19.98 25.19 -5.60
C TYR A 332 18.78 25.13 -6.57
N ALA A 333 17.80 26.02 -6.40
CA ALA A 333 16.59 26.03 -7.22
C ALA A 333 16.86 26.54 -8.66
N TYR A 334 17.72 27.54 -8.82
CA TYR A 334 17.89 28.26 -10.08
C TYR A 334 19.20 28.00 -10.81
N SER A 335 20.23 27.46 -10.14
CA SER A 335 21.52 27.13 -10.78
C SER A 335 21.70 25.63 -10.96
N PRO A 336 21.68 25.12 -12.21
CA PRO A 336 22.01 23.74 -12.52
C PRO A 336 23.39 23.31 -12.00
N ALA A 337 24.43 24.16 -12.06
CA ALA A 337 25.75 23.83 -11.57
C ALA A 337 25.78 23.64 -10.05
N VAL A 338 25.11 24.53 -9.28
CA VAL A 338 24.99 24.37 -7.83
C VAL A 338 24.21 23.10 -7.49
N LYS A 339 23.13 22.84 -8.20
CA LYS A 339 22.31 21.63 -7.99
C LYS A 339 23.09 20.35 -8.28
N GLU A 340 23.86 20.33 -9.37
CA GLU A 340 24.73 19.21 -9.72
C GLU A 340 25.81 18.97 -8.65
N PHE A 341 26.48 20.05 -8.21
CA PHE A 341 27.49 19.98 -7.15
C PHE A 341 26.90 19.43 -5.84
N ILE A 342 25.80 20.01 -5.37
CA ILE A 342 25.15 19.60 -4.11
C ILE A 342 24.68 18.15 -4.17
N ASN A 343 24.08 17.72 -5.27
CA ASN A 343 23.59 16.34 -5.40
C ASN A 343 24.73 15.32 -5.49
N SER A 344 25.82 15.67 -6.17
CA SER A 344 26.98 14.78 -6.31
C SER A 344 27.82 14.68 -5.03
N HIS A 345 27.73 15.67 -4.14
CA HIS A 345 28.47 15.74 -2.87
C HIS A 345 27.56 15.66 -1.64
N ALA A 346 26.35 15.17 -1.79
CA ALA A 346 25.34 15.17 -0.73
C ALA A 346 25.81 14.49 0.58
N GLU A 347 26.64 13.45 0.47
CA GLU A 347 27.22 12.74 1.63
C GLU A 347 28.24 13.61 2.40
N ASN A 348 28.86 14.57 1.74
CA ASN A 348 29.82 15.49 2.33
C ASN A 348 29.20 16.77 2.87
N ILE A 349 27.94 17.04 2.53
CA ILE A 349 27.20 18.22 2.98
C ILE A 349 26.41 17.87 4.22
N ILE A 350 26.69 18.59 5.32
CA ILE A 350 26.16 18.25 6.63
C ILE A 350 25.47 19.43 7.31
N ARG A 351 24.66 19.10 8.30
CA ARG A 351 24.14 20.02 9.29
C ARG A 351 24.49 19.56 10.71
N VAL A 352 24.58 20.50 11.63
CA VAL A 352 24.67 20.20 13.07
C VAL A 352 23.31 19.68 13.55
N HIS A 353 23.33 18.63 14.33
CA HIS A 353 22.18 18.06 15.00
C HIS A 353 22.39 18.03 16.52
N ASP A 354 21.43 17.47 17.25
CA ASP A 354 21.44 17.42 18.72
C ASP A 354 22.66 16.69 19.29
N SER A 355 22.84 16.82 20.60
CA SER A 355 23.85 16.07 21.36
C SER A 355 23.56 14.58 21.27
N ILE A 356 24.62 13.80 21.21
CA ILE A 356 24.57 12.34 21.19
C ILE A 356 25.47 11.78 22.29
N ASP A 357 24.99 10.79 23.02
CA ASP A 357 25.78 10.07 24.01
C ASP A 357 26.60 8.99 23.30
N ILE A 358 27.93 9.09 23.42
CA ILE A 358 28.86 8.08 22.91
C ILE A 358 29.82 7.66 24.02
N PRO A 359 30.40 6.44 23.95
CA PRO A 359 31.30 5.93 24.99
C PRO A 359 32.46 6.87 25.30
N ALA A 360 32.80 6.97 26.57
CA ALA A 360 33.82 7.89 27.07
C ALA A 360 35.23 7.61 26.50
N ASP A 361 35.55 6.35 26.25
CA ASP A 361 36.81 5.91 25.62
C ASP A 361 36.95 6.45 24.19
N PHE A 362 35.89 6.45 23.42
CA PHE A 362 35.88 7.07 22.08
C PHE A 362 36.00 8.59 22.18
N THR A 363 35.22 9.23 23.09
CA THR A 363 35.23 10.70 23.28
C THR A 363 36.61 11.21 23.71
N GLN A 364 37.39 10.44 24.50
CA GLN A 364 38.73 10.84 24.91
C GLN A 364 39.74 10.93 23.76
N GLN A 365 39.55 10.14 22.73
CA GLN A 365 40.40 10.11 21.52
C GLN A 365 40.08 11.23 20.53
N MET A 366 38.93 11.88 20.67
CA MET A 366 38.47 12.91 19.75
C MET A 366 39.20 14.24 19.99
N ILE A 367 39.74 14.80 18.93
CA ILE A 367 40.26 16.18 18.89
C ILE A 367 39.06 17.14 18.78
N VAL A 368 39.10 18.23 19.53
CA VAL A 368 38.07 19.28 19.51
C VAL A 368 37.90 19.86 18.08
N ASP A 369 36.66 20.10 17.68
CA ASP A 369 36.26 20.64 16.38
C ASP A 369 36.67 19.80 15.18
N ARG A 370 36.96 18.49 15.40
CA ARG A 370 37.08 17.49 14.33
C ARG A 370 35.91 16.54 14.32
N ILE A 371 35.53 16.11 13.13
CA ILE A 371 34.45 15.15 12.91
C ILE A 371 35.04 13.76 12.74
N TYR A 372 34.42 12.81 13.40
CA TYR A 372 34.77 11.39 13.37
C TYR A 372 33.56 10.57 12.95
N GLU A 373 33.81 9.48 12.27
CA GLU A 373 32.79 8.48 12.01
C GLU A 373 32.70 7.51 13.20
N TYR A 374 31.53 7.42 13.80
CA TYR A 374 31.24 6.51 14.91
C TYR A 374 30.18 5.50 14.50
N THR A 375 30.44 4.22 14.65
CA THR A 375 29.52 3.15 14.28
C THR A 375 28.97 2.46 15.52
N ALA A 376 27.64 2.46 15.66
CA ALA A 376 26.91 1.72 16.69
C ALA A 376 25.64 1.09 16.06
N ASP A 377 25.25 -0.09 16.52
CA ASP A 377 24.03 -0.79 16.09
C ASP A 377 23.87 -0.91 14.57
N LYS A 378 24.97 -1.17 13.87
CA LYS A 378 25.02 -1.26 12.38
C LYS A 378 24.72 0.05 11.66
N ARG A 379 24.82 1.20 12.34
CA ARG A 379 24.68 2.53 11.75
C ARG A 379 25.94 3.34 11.99
N SER A 380 26.36 4.12 11.01
CA SER A 380 27.45 5.08 11.13
C SER A 380 26.90 6.48 11.36
N TYR A 381 27.55 7.20 12.26
CA TYR A 381 27.21 8.58 12.63
C TYR A 381 28.42 9.45 12.48
N TYR A 382 28.27 10.65 11.95
CA TYR A 382 29.28 11.70 12.05
C TYR A 382 29.13 12.41 13.40
N VAL A 383 30.19 12.49 14.19
CA VAL A 383 30.17 13.09 15.53
C VAL A 383 31.32 14.07 15.71
N CYS A 384 31.05 15.17 16.40
CA CYS A 384 32.05 16.24 16.65
C CYS A 384 32.04 16.61 18.13
N LYS A 385 33.23 16.66 18.74
CA LYS A 385 33.41 17.13 20.11
C LYS A 385 33.69 18.64 20.09
N ASN A 386 32.87 19.40 20.78
CA ASN A 386 33.09 20.85 20.92
C ASN A 386 34.07 21.21 22.05
N ALA A 387 34.40 22.51 22.18
CA ALA A 387 35.31 22.97 23.20
C ALA A 387 34.83 22.74 24.64
N SER A 388 33.53 22.61 24.89
CA SER A 388 32.97 22.29 26.21
C SER A 388 33.04 20.80 26.55
N GLY A 389 33.47 19.96 25.59
CA GLY A 389 33.53 18.49 25.73
C GLY A 389 32.25 17.77 25.34
N ALA A 390 31.17 18.48 25.03
CA ALA A 390 29.94 17.89 24.54
C ALA A 390 30.12 17.38 23.10
N VAL A 391 29.49 16.23 22.81
CA VAL A 391 29.51 15.62 21.48
C VAL A 391 28.17 15.88 20.78
N THR A 392 28.24 16.38 19.57
CA THR A 392 27.07 16.66 18.73
C THR A 392 27.14 15.82 17.47
N GLN A 393 25.99 15.36 17.01
CA GLN A 393 25.87 14.62 15.75
C GLN A 393 25.89 15.57 14.55
N ARG A 394 26.38 15.05 13.44
CA ARG A 394 26.28 15.66 12.12
C ARG A 394 25.47 14.74 11.21
N ILE A 395 24.47 15.29 10.54
CA ILE A 395 23.63 14.53 9.60
C ILE A 395 23.98 14.98 8.19
N SER A 396 24.27 14.02 7.30
CA SER A 396 24.52 14.32 5.90
C SER A 396 23.24 14.65 5.13
N LEU A 397 23.37 15.45 4.08
CA LEU A 397 22.29 15.74 3.16
C LEU A 397 21.90 14.47 2.38
N GLY A 398 22.86 13.58 2.12
CA GLY A 398 22.64 12.29 1.48
C GLY A 398 21.61 11.43 2.24
N GLU A 399 21.71 11.37 3.56
CA GLU A 399 20.71 10.69 4.39
C GLU A 399 19.29 11.29 4.18
N LYS A 400 19.17 12.60 4.11
CA LYS A 400 17.88 13.28 3.90
C LYS A 400 17.32 13.05 2.50
N LEU A 401 18.15 13.04 1.48
CA LEU A 401 17.74 12.79 0.09
C LEU A 401 17.25 11.36 -0.12
N THR A 402 17.74 10.41 0.70
CA THR A 402 17.30 9.02 0.67
C THR A 402 16.02 8.74 1.47
N PHE A 403 15.63 9.61 2.41
CA PHE A 403 14.53 9.34 3.35
C PHE A 403 13.24 10.14 3.14
N THR A 404 13.15 11.01 2.16
CA THR A 404 11.89 11.72 1.90
C THR A 404 10.98 10.94 0.96
N SER A 405 10.35 9.89 1.46
CA SER A 405 9.14 9.36 0.86
C SER A 405 7.93 10.10 1.45
N ILE A 406 7.35 11.01 0.71
CA ILE A 406 6.09 11.63 1.09
C ILE A 406 5.04 11.10 0.14
N TRP A 407 4.19 10.19 0.64
CA TRP A 407 2.92 9.88 0.02
C TRP A 407 1.98 11.05 0.33
N VAL A 408 2.04 12.12 -0.45
CA VAL A 408 1.01 13.15 -0.48
C VAL A 408 0.21 12.87 -1.74
N MET A 409 -0.94 12.23 -1.57
CA MET A 409 -1.98 12.16 -2.59
C MET A 409 -3.05 13.20 -2.31
#